data_41bd2fc7af09842322725b27cde1b9c9
#
_entry.id   41bd2fc7af09842322725b27cde1b9c9
#
_cell.length_a   1.000
_cell.length_b   1.000
_cell.length_c   1.000
_cell.angle_alpha   90.00
_cell.angle_beta   90.00
_cell.angle_gamma   90.00
#
_symmetry.space_group_name_H-M   'P 1'
#
loop_
_entity.id
_entity.type
_entity.pdbx_description
1 polymer ?
#
loop_
_entity_poly.entity_id
_entity_poly.type
_entity_poly.pdbx_seq_one_letter_code
_entity_poly.pdbx_strand_id
1 'polypeptide(L)'
;MAIKKRPVSPRQKMINLMYVVLMAMLALNISSEVLNGFSIVEESLNRTTANSSKENEVLYDNFAEQMKANPAKVKEWFDKATAVKRMSDSLYNYAQQLKLQIVQEADGKDANVLDIKSKDNLEAASHVMLAPGTGQGHKLFNAINSFRNRILAMVSDPHQRSIIELSLIHI
;
A
#
# COMPACT_ATOMS: atom_id res chain seq x y z
N MET A 1 9.25 45.74 36.17
CA MET A 1 8.29 46.48 35.29
C MET A 1 7.53 45.45 34.43
N ALA A 2 6.25 45.25 34.69
CA ALA A 2 5.43 44.35 33.88
C ALA A 2 4.97 45.11 32.61
N ILE A 3 5.40 44.67 31.44
CA ILE A 3 4.98 45.22 30.16
C ILE A 3 3.53 44.78 29.92
N LYS A 4 2.59 45.74 30.14
CA LYS A 4 1.18 45.51 29.87
C LYS A 4 0.97 45.42 28.36
N LYS A 5 0.83 44.18 27.80
CA LYS A 5 0.52 44.00 26.38
C LYS A 5 -0.80 44.69 26.05
N ARG A 6 -0.77 45.67 25.16
CA ARG A 6 -1.99 46.35 24.67
C ARG A 6 -2.87 45.27 23.96
N PRO A 7 -4.18 45.28 24.18
CA PRO A 7 -5.07 44.38 23.45
C PRO A 7 -5.01 44.69 21.95
N VAL A 8 -4.89 43.65 21.15
CA VAL A 8 -4.82 43.76 19.69
C VAL A 8 -6.14 44.36 19.18
N SER A 9 -6.05 45.39 18.33
CA SER A 9 -7.23 46.05 17.78
C SER A 9 -8.10 45.07 16.98
N PRO A 10 -9.43 45.26 16.90
CA PRO A 10 -10.33 44.40 16.13
C PRO A 10 -9.87 44.23 14.67
N ARG A 11 -9.38 45.28 14.05
CA ARG A 11 -8.83 45.30 12.69
C ARG A 11 -7.61 44.32 12.56
N GLN A 12 -6.71 44.36 13.53
CA GLN A 12 -5.54 43.49 13.54
C GLN A 12 -5.91 42.04 13.78
N LYS A 13 -6.94 41.78 14.58
CA LYS A 13 -7.48 40.38 14.76
C LYS A 13 -8.03 39.85 13.46
N MET A 14 -8.77 40.64 12.69
CA MET A 14 -9.29 40.24 11.37
C MET A 14 -8.16 39.97 10.38
N ILE A 15 -7.13 40.80 10.33
CA ILE A 15 -5.97 40.59 9.45
C ILE A 15 -5.25 39.27 9.84
N ASN A 16 -5.01 39.04 11.12
CA ASN A 16 -4.35 37.85 11.60
C ASN A 16 -5.19 36.59 11.27
N LEU A 17 -6.50 36.69 11.40
CA LEU A 17 -7.42 35.55 11.02
C LEU A 17 -7.31 35.27 9.52
N MET A 18 -7.30 36.31 8.67
CA MET A 18 -7.13 36.13 7.21
C MET A 18 -5.77 35.46 6.87
N TYR A 19 -4.68 35.88 7.54
CA TYR A 19 -3.38 35.23 7.37
C TYR A 19 -3.39 33.76 7.78
N VAL A 20 -4.03 33.42 8.90
CA VAL A 20 -4.14 32.04 9.36
C VAL A 20 -4.94 31.20 8.36
N VAL A 21 -6.05 31.72 7.85
CA VAL A 21 -6.85 31.04 6.83
C VAL A 21 -6.07 30.85 5.53
N LEU A 22 -5.35 31.90 5.07
CA LEU A 22 -4.52 31.82 3.87
C LEU A 22 -3.40 30.78 4.03
N MET A 23 -2.70 30.81 5.16
CA MET A 23 -1.64 29.85 5.48
C MET A 23 -2.20 28.41 5.55
N ALA A 24 -3.39 28.23 6.13
CA ALA A 24 -4.05 26.93 6.17
C ALA A 24 -4.40 26.44 4.76
N MET A 25 -4.94 27.29 3.89
CA MET A 25 -5.22 26.94 2.49
C MET A 25 -3.95 26.56 1.72
N LEU A 26 -2.85 27.31 1.91
CA LEU A 26 -1.56 27.00 1.27
C LEU A 26 -0.96 25.70 1.80
N ALA A 27 -1.10 25.41 3.09
CA ALA A 27 -0.59 24.18 3.71
C ALA A 27 -1.39 22.94 3.29
N LEU A 28 -2.68 23.08 2.94
CA LEU A 28 -3.54 21.98 2.49
C LEU A 28 -3.39 21.70 0.98
N ASN A 29 -2.90 22.63 0.18
CA ASN A 29 -2.67 22.44 -1.24
C ASN A 29 -1.38 21.63 -1.47
N ILE A 30 -1.53 20.36 -1.84
CA ILE A 30 -0.41 19.56 -2.34
C ILE A 30 -0.02 20.14 -3.71
N SER A 31 1.26 20.46 -3.89
CA SER A 31 1.78 20.88 -5.18
C SER A 31 1.54 19.81 -6.26
N SER A 32 1.07 20.21 -7.44
CA SER A 32 0.92 19.32 -8.60
C SER A 32 2.24 18.63 -8.98
N GLU A 33 3.37 19.24 -8.69
CA GLU A 33 4.70 18.65 -8.90
C GLU A 33 4.95 17.46 -7.98
N VAL A 34 4.52 17.53 -6.72
CA VAL A 34 4.60 16.41 -5.78
C VAL A 34 3.71 15.27 -6.23
N LEU A 35 2.49 15.56 -6.66
CA LEU A 35 1.57 14.54 -7.20
C LEU A 35 2.14 13.87 -8.47
N ASN A 36 2.76 14.64 -9.36
CA ASN A 36 3.45 14.10 -10.53
C ASN A 36 4.63 13.20 -10.13
N GLY A 37 5.40 13.58 -9.13
CA GLY A 37 6.46 12.74 -8.56
C GLY A 37 5.94 11.39 -8.07
N PHE A 38 4.84 11.38 -7.34
CA PHE A 38 4.19 10.12 -6.91
C PHE A 38 3.66 9.29 -8.08
N SER A 39 3.13 9.91 -9.12
CA SER A 39 2.65 9.20 -10.32
C SER A 39 3.81 8.51 -11.07
N ILE A 40 4.99 9.12 -11.14
CA ILE A 40 6.19 8.50 -11.72
C ILE A 40 6.65 7.30 -10.90
N VAL A 41 6.64 7.43 -9.57
CA VAL A 41 6.97 6.32 -8.67
C VAL A 41 5.96 5.17 -8.82
N GLU A 42 4.67 5.49 -8.89
CA GLU A 42 3.62 4.49 -9.12
C GLU A 42 3.83 3.74 -10.44
N GLU A 43 4.10 4.44 -11.54
CA GLU A 43 4.37 3.81 -12.83
C GLU A 43 5.59 2.88 -12.77
N SER A 44 6.67 3.32 -12.11
CA SER A 44 7.87 2.51 -11.91
C SER A 44 7.60 1.24 -11.10
N LEU A 45 6.83 1.36 -10.01
CA LEU A 45 6.43 0.21 -9.19
C LEU A 45 5.52 -0.76 -9.95
N ASN A 46 4.59 -0.25 -10.75
CA ASN A 46 3.70 -1.06 -11.58
C ASN A 46 4.51 -1.85 -12.64
N ARG A 47 5.49 -1.22 -13.29
CA ARG A 47 6.41 -1.90 -14.22
C ARG A 47 7.24 -2.98 -13.52
N THR A 48 7.79 -2.68 -12.35
CA THR A 48 8.56 -3.63 -11.55
C THR A 48 7.69 -4.83 -11.16
N THR A 49 6.48 -4.60 -10.69
CA THR A 49 5.54 -5.65 -10.33
C THR A 49 5.17 -6.52 -11.54
N ALA A 50 4.92 -5.91 -12.70
CA ALA A 50 4.61 -6.64 -13.92
C ALA A 50 5.79 -7.51 -14.40
N ASN A 51 7.03 -7.01 -14.31
CA ASN A 51 8.22 -7.77 -14.68
C ASN A 51 8.44 -8.94 -13.72
N SER A 52 8.37 -8.69 -12.40
CA SER A 52 8.49 -9.76 -11.39
C SER A 52 7.39 -10.82 -11.53
N SER A 53 6.18 -10.43 -11.92
CA SER A 53 5.10 -11.37 -12.19
C SER A 53 5.43 -12.29 -13.35
N LYS A 54 5.99 -11.75 -14.46
CA LYS A 54 6.42 -12.56 -15.61
C LYS A 54 7.58 -13.51 -15.26
N GLU A 55 8.56 -13.02 -14.51
CA GLU A 55 9.68 -13.85 -14.03
C GLU A 55 9.18 -15.00 -13.16
N ASN A 56 8.26 -14.72 -12.24
CA ASN A 56 7.62 -15.72 -11.41
C ASN A 56 6.84 -16.75 -12.25
N GLU A 57 6.11 -16.32 -13.28
CA GLU A 57 5.39 -17.21 -14.17
C GLU A 57 6.33 -18.21 -14.85
N VAL A 58 7.44 -17.74 -15.40
CA VAL A 58 8.49 -18.60 -15.99
C VAL A 58 9.02 -19.62 -14.96
N LEU A 59 9.26 -19.20 -13.72
CA LEU A 59 9.71 -20.09 -12.65
C LEU A 59 8.67 -21.17 -12.33
N TYR A 60 7.39 -20.82 -12.25
CA TYR A 60 6.32 -21.78 -12.01
C TYR A 60 6.12 -22.75 -13.16
N ASP A 61 6.26 -22.29 -14.41
CA ASP A 61 6.18 -23.13 -15.61
C ASP A 61 7.33 -24.15 -15.63
N ASN A 62 8.57 -23.71 -15.39
CA ASN A 62 9.72 -24.60 -15.24
C ASN A 62 9.51 -25.62 -14.12
N PHE A 63 8.92 -25.21 -13.01
CA PHE A 63 8.61 -26.11 -11.90
C PHE A 63 7.55 -27.15 -12.29
N ALA A 64 6.55 -26.75 -13.07
CA ALA A 64 5.52 -27.65 -13.58
C ALA A 64 6.10 -28.68 -14.58
N GLU A 65 7.06 -28.28 -15.42
CA GLU A 65 7.79 -29.20 -16.31
C GLU A 65 8.63 -30.21 -15.53
N GLN A 66 9.38 -29.74 -14.53
CA GLN A 66 10.15 -30.61 -13.65
C GLN A 66 9.28 -31.56 -12.88
N MET A 67 8.08 -31.17 -12.48
CA MET A 67 7.11 -32.03 -11.83
C MET A 67 6.64 -33.16 -12.75
N LYS A 68 6.49 -32.89 -14.07
CA LYS A 68 6.16 -33.92 -15.07
C LYS A 68 7.32 -34.89 -15.28
N ALA A 69 8.56 -34.40 -15.30
CA ALA A 69 9.75 -35.16 -15.54
C ALA A 69 10.14 -36.08 -14.35
N ASN A 70 10.02 -35.59 -13.11
CA ASN A 70 10.42 -36.32 -11.90
C ASN A 70 9.50 -36.02 -10.70
N PRO A 71 8.27 -36.54 -10.68
CA PRO A 71 7.29 -36.25 -9.63
C PRO A 71 7.78 -36.65 -8.25
N ALA A 72 8.52 -37.73 -8.11
CA ALA A 72 8.93 -38.25 -6.81
C ALA A 72 9.85 -37.28 -6.02
N LYS A 73 10.69 -36.51 -6.72
CA LYS A 73 11.63 -35.55 -6.10
C LYS A 73 11.06 -34.15 -5.98
N VAL A 74 10.16 -33.78 -6.90
CA VAL A 74 9.72 -32.38 -7.07
C VAL A 74 8.40 -32.09 -6.37
N LYS A 75 7.56 -33.10 -6.13
CA LYS A 75 6.18 -32.94 -5.63
C LYS A 75 6.09 -32.10 -4.38
N GLU A 76 6.91 -32.36 -3.37
CA GLU A 76 6.86 -31.63 -2.10
C GLU A 76 7.11 -30.14 -2.30
N TRP A 77 8.11 -29.80 -3.11
CA TRP A 77 8.48 -28.42 -3.40
C TRP A 77 7.47 -27.72 -4.30
N PHE A 78 6.92 -28.45 -5.27
CA PHE A 78 5.85 -27.95 -6.15
C PHE A 78 4.58 -27.63 -5.37
N ASP A 79 4.19 -28.48 -4.42
CA ASP A 79 3.03 -28.26 -3.56
C ASP A 79 3.24 -27.03 -2.66
N LYS A 80 4.45 -26.85 -2.09
CA LYS A 80 4.82 -25.68 -1.31
C LYS A 80 4.80 -24.41 -2.17
N ALA A 81 5.41 -24.41 -3.35
CA ALA A 81 5.43 -23.29 -4.27
C ALA A 81 4.01 -22.90 -4.72
N THR A 82 3.16 -23.87 -5.04
CA THR A 82 1.76 -23.61 -5.40
C THR A 82 0.96 -23.04 -4.23
N ALA A 83 1.23 -23.48 -3.01
CA ALA A 83 0.60 -22.90 -1.83
C ALA A 83 1.03 -21.44 -1.61
N VAL A 84 2.33 -21.12 -1.77
CA VAL A 84 2.84 -19.74 -1.70
C VAL A 84 2.19 -18.88 -2.78
N LYS A 85 2.12 -19.35 -4.03
CA LYS A 85 1.45 -18.62 -5.12
C LYS A 85 0.02 -18.25 -4.76
N ARG A 86 -0.79 -19.22 -4.31
CA ARG A 86 -2.19 -18.96 -3.93
C ARG A 86 -2.32 -17.94 -2.79
N MET A 87 -1.44 -18.00 -1.81
CA MET A 87 -1.44 -17.02 -0.70
C MET A 87 -1.06 -15.63 -1.17
N SER A 88 -0.05 -15.52 -2.04
CA SER A 88 0.37 -14.26 -2.67
C SER A 88 -0.76 -13.65 -3.52
N ASP A 89 -1.38 -14.46 -4.37
CA ASP A 89 -2.49 -14.02 -5.24
C ASP A 89 -3.69 -13.53 -4.40
N SER A 90 -3.99 -14.24 -3.30
CA SER A 90 -5.06 -13.83 -2.39
C SER A 90 -4.76 -12.48 -1.72
N LEU A 91 -3.53 -12.28 -1.23
CA LEU A 91 -3.11 -11.02 -0.60
C LEU A 91 -3.07 -9.88 -1.61
N TYR A 92 -2.56 -10.13 -2.82
CA TYR A 92 -2.55 -9.17 -3.91
C TYR A 92 -3.97 -8.72 -4.30
N ASN A 93 -4.88 -9.67 -4.50
CA ASN A 93 -6.27 -9.36 -4.82
C ASN A 93 -6.95 -8.56 -3.71
N TYR A 94 -6.67 -8.87 -2.45
CA TYR A 94 -7.16 -8.09 -1.32
C TYR A 94 -6.62 -6.66 -1.35
N ALA A 95 -5.33 -6.47 -1.61
CA ALA A 95 -4.75 -5.14 -1.75
C ALA A 95 -5.36 -4.35 -2.93
N GLN A 96 -5.64 -5.01 -4.07
CA GLN A 96 -6.32 -4.36 -5.20
C GLN A 96 -7.76 -3.96 -4.86
N GLN A 97 -8.47 -4.76 -4.09
CA GLN A 97 -9.81 -4.39 -3.60
C GLN A 97 -9.76 -3.17 -2.67
N LEU A 98 -8.75 -3.08 -1.80
CA LEU A 98 -8.57 -1.90 -0.94
C LEU A 98 -8.23 -0.64 -1.77
N LYS A 99 -7.37 -0.77 -2.77
CA LYS A 99 -7.09 0.34 -3.72
C LYS A 99 -8.38 0.83 -4.38
N LEU A 100 -9.21 -0.09 -4.87
CA LEU A 100 -10.49 0.26 -5.47
C LEU A 100 -11.41 0.97 -4.48
N GLN A 101 -11.50 0.50 -3.23
CA GLN A 101 -12.31 1.15 -2.19
C GLN A 101 -11.85 2.57 -1.89
N ILE A 102 -10.52 2.80 -1.82
CA ILE A 102 -9.97 4.14 -1.60
C ILE A 102 -10.29 5.06 -2.77
N VAL A 103 -10.16 4.57 -4.00
CA VAL A 103 -10.47 5.37 -5.20
C VAL A 103 -11.97 5.65 -5.31
N GLN A 104 -12.82 4.70 -4.95
CA GLN A 104 -14.28 4.91 -4.88
C GLN A 104 -14.68 5.90 -3.79
N GLU A 105 -13.98 5.95 -2.69
CA GLU A 105 -14.19 6.97 -1.65
C GLU A 105 -13.80 8.37 -2.14
N ALA A 106 -12.74 8.47 -2.97
CA ALA A 106 -12.27 9.74 -3.52
C ALA A 106 -13.13 10.24 -4.69
N ASP A 107 -13.45 9.37 -5.65
CA ASP A 107 -14.02 9.73 -6.96
C ASP A 107 -15.47 9.26 -7.15
N GLY A 108 -16.03 8.48 -6.20
CA GLY A 108 -17.37 7.92 -6.29
C GLY A 108 -17.42 6.51 -6.87
N LYS A 109 -18.65 5.97 -7.03
CA LYS A 109 -18.87 4.56 -7.36
C LYS A 109 -18.33 4.12 -8.73
N ASP A 110 -18.27 5.03 -9.68
CA ASP A 110 -17.80 4.77 -11.05
C ASP A 110 -16.30 5.04 -11.21
N ALA A 111 -15.57 5.10 -10.10
CA ALA A 111 -14.16 5.43 -10.06
C ALA A 111 -13.29 4.36 -10.76
N ASN A 112 -12.29 4.84 -11.49
CA ASN A 112 -11.31 3.99 -12.18
C ASN A 112 -9.95 4.11 -11.51
N VAL A 113 -9.41 2.98 -11.05
CA VAL A 113 -8.10 2.91 -10.39
C VAL A 113 -6.95 3.38 -11.30
N LEU A 114 -7.13 3.26 -12.63
CA LEU A 114 -6.14 3.69 -13.61
C LEU A 114 -6.24 5.19 -13.97
N ASP A 115 -7.37 5.83 -13.63
CA ASP A 115 -7.62 7.25 -13.94
C ASP A 115 -8.29 7.92 -12.74
N ILE A 116 -7.50 8.22 -11.72
CA ILE A 116 -7.95 8.86 -10.48
C ILE A 116 -8.06 10.37 -10.72
N LYS A 117 -9.23 10.93 -10.50
CA LYS A 117 -9.53 12.37 -10.71
C LYS A 117 -9.14 13.21 -9.48
N SER A 118 -9.53 12.75 -8.30
CA SER A 118 -9.31 13.49 -7.03
C SER A 118 -8.03 13.03 -6.33
N LYS A 119 -6.88 13.15 -7.01
CA LYS A 119 -5.56 12.74 -6.48
C LYS A 119 -5.12 13.55 -5.26
N ASP A 120 -5.71 14.71 -5.04
CA ASP A 120 -5.48 15.62 -3.92
C ASP A 120 -6.36 15.33 -2.70
N ASN A 121 -7.27 14.35 -2.79
CA ASN A 121 -8.09 13.94 -1.66
C ASN A 121 -7.28 13.14 -0.64
N LEU A 122 -6.77 13.83 0.40
CA LEU A 122 -5.95 13.25 1.47
C LEU A 122 -6.76 12.42 2.48
N GLU A 123 -8.07 12.59 2.52
CA GLU A 123 -8.94 11.97 3.53
C GLU A 123 -9.44 10.59 3.12
N ALA A 124 -9.59 10.33 1.82
CA ALA A 124 -10.15 9.08 1.32
C ALA A 124 -9.42 7.83 1.83
N ALA A 125 -8.09 7.84 1.76
CA ALA A 125 -7.27 6.73 2.27
C ALA A 125 -7.40 6.57 3.79
N SER A 126 -7.39 7.68 4.54
CA SER A 126 -7.55 7.66 6.00
C SER A 126 -8.93 7.16 6.40
N HIS A 127 -9.98 7.57 5.69
CA HIS A 127 -11.34 7.13 5.96
C HIS A 127 -11.50 5.62 5.75
N VAL A 128 -11.03 5.07 4.62
CA VAL A 128 -11.11 3.63 4.35
C VAL A 128 -10.24 2.81 5.30
N MET A 129 -9.03 3.28 5.63
CA MET A 129 -8.06 2.50 6.40
C MET A 129 -8.23 2.61 7.91
N LEU A 130 -8.63 3.80 8.42
CA LEU A 130 -8.58 4.12 9.85
C LEU A 130 -9.97 4.39 10.46
N ALA A 131 -11.05 4.30 9.70
CA ALA A 131 -12.39 4.57 10.23
C ALA A 131 -12.71 3.69 11.45
N PRO A 132 -13.27 4.26 12.54
CA PRO A 132 -13.62 3.51 13.74
C PRO A 132 -14.60 2.36 13.44
N GLY A 133 -14.24 1.13 13.79
CA GLY A 133 -15.06 -0.07 13.61
C GLY A 133 -15.09 -0.67 12.21
N THR A 134 -14.84 0.09 11.16
CA THR A 134 -14.90 -0.36 9.74
C THR A 134 -13.54 -0.32 9.04
N GLY A 135 -12.55 0.36 9.62
CA GLY A 135 -11.22 0.56 9.04
C GLY A 135 -10.53 -0.74 8.61
N GLN A 136 -10.02 -0.73 7.38
CA GLN A 136 -9.40 -1.91 6.78
C GLN A 136 -7.91 -2.08 7.15
N GLY A 137 -7.29 -1.06 7.76
CA GLY A 137 -5.87 -1.08 8.11
C GLY A 137 -5.47 -2.26 9.01
N HIS A 138 -6.22 -2.52 10.07
CA HIS A 138 -5.98 -3.67 10.94
C HIS A 138 -6.15 -5.01 10.23
N LYS A 139 -7.10 -5.11 9.31
CA LYS A 139 -7.31 -6.34 8.53
C LYS A 139 -6.15 -6.57 7.57
N LEU A 140 -5.67 -5.51 6.90
CA LEU A 140 -4.50 -5.59 6.03
C LEU A 140 -3.25 -5.99 6.82
N PHE A 141 -3.00 -5.35 7.95
CA PHE A 141 -1.89 -5.70 8.83
C PHE A 141 -1.93 -7.18 9.26
N ASN A 142 -3.09 -7.67 9.68
CA ASN A 142 -3.27 -9.07 10.06
C ASN A 142 -3.10 -10.03 8.88
N ALA A 143 -3.56 -9.65 7.67
CA ALA A 143 -3.39 -10.44 6.47
C ALA A 143 -1.91 -10.59 6.07
N ILE A 144 -1.15 -9.49 6.13
CA ILE A 144 0.30 -9.47 5.87
C ILE A 144 1.05 -10.32 6.89
N ASN A 145 0.76 -10.17 8.18
CA ASN A 145 1.41 -10.98 9.21
C ASN A 145 1.05 -12.47 9.11
N SER A 146 -0.19 -12.79 8.77
CA SER A 146 -0.61 -14.19 8.53
C SER A 146 0.13 -14.79 7.33
N PHE A 147 0.28 -14.03 6.25
CA PHE A 147 1.05 -14.43 5.08
C PHE A 147 2.52 -14.70 5.45
N ARG A 148 3.17 -13.75 6.12
CA ARG A 148 4.54 -13.88 6.63
C ARG A 148 4.73 -15.13 7.46
N ASN A 149 3.88 -15.34 8.46
CA ASN A 149 3.99 -16.46 9.39
C ASN A 149 3.81 -17.81 8.67
N ARG A 150 2.90 -17.88 7.69
CA ARG A 150 2.69 -19.10 6.89
C ARG A 150 3.89 -19.41 6.01
N ILE A 151 4.51 -18.44 5.37
CA ILE A 151 5.72 -18.65 4.57
C ILE A 151 6.87 -19.12 5.46
N LEU A 152 7.09 -18.44 6.60
CA LEU A 152 8.14 -18.83 7.54
C LEU A 152 7.96 -20.25 8.10
N ALA A 153 6.71 -20.71 8.24
CA ALA A 153 6.43 -22.08 8.68
C ALA A 153 6.74 -23.15 7.59
N MET A 154 6.75 -22.75 6.31
CA MET A 154 7.06 -23.67 5.18
C MET A 154 8.57 -23.84 4.95
N VAL A 155 9.39 -22.91 5.46
CA VAL A 155 10.84 -22.89 5.26
C VAL A 155 11.54 -23.45 6.49
N SER A 156 12.26 -24.56 6.31
CA SER A 156 12.95 -25.26 7.40
C SER A 156 14.39 -24.75 7.61
N ASP A 157 15.01 -24.23 6.56
CA ASP A 157 16.39 -23.74 6.61
C ASP A 157 16.48 -22.40 7.37
N PRO A 158 17.29 -22.31 8.46
CA PRO A 158 17.43 -21.08 9.26
C PRO A 158 17.95 -19.88 8.46
N HIS A 159 18.86 -20.11 7.50
CA HIS A 159 19.42 -19.04 6.68
C HIS A 159 18.36 -18.44 5.74
N GLN A 160 17.60 -19.30 5.06
CA GLN A 160 16.51 -18.87 4.19
C GLN A 160 15.39 -18.19 4.97
N ARG A 161 15.07 -18.70 6.17
CA ARG A 161 14.12 -18.03 7.07
C ARG A 161 14.53 -16.61 7.41
N SER A 162 15.80 -16.41 7.76
CA SER A 162 16.32 -15.07 8.08
C SER A 162 16.21 -14.10 6.90
N ILE A 163 16.50 -14.55 5.67
CA ILE A 163 16.37 -13.73 4.45
C ILE A 163 14.90 -13.35 4.23
N ILE A 164 13.98 -14.31 4.33
CA ILE A 164 12.54 -14.07 4.14
C ILE A 164 12.02 -13.15 5.25
N GLU A 165 12.45 -13.35 6.48
CA GLU A 165 12.07 -12.52 7.61
C GLU A 165 12.48 -11.07 7.40
N LEU A 166 13.73 -10.83 6.97
CA LEU A 166 14.23 -9.49 6.65
C LEU A 166 13.49 -8.85 5.48
N SER A 167 13.17 -9.61 4.42
CA SER A 167 12.46 -9.09 3.25
C SER A 167 11.02 -8.68 3.56
N LEU A 168 10.39 -9.27 4.56
CA LEU A 168 9.00 -9.01 4.96
C LEU A 168 8.86 -8.08 6.18
N ILE A 169 9.98 -7.62 6.77
CA ILE A 169 9.95 -6.69 7.91
C ILE A 169 9.55 -5.27 7.48
N HIS A 170 9.80 -4.92 6.22
CA HIS A 170 9.56 -3.57 5.69
C HIS A 170 8.18 -3.38 5.05
N ILE A 171 7.28 -4.34 5.20
CA ILE A 171 5.88 -4.24 4.83
C ILE A 171 5.07 -3.97 6.09
#